data_54198bb7808a624e14615414c1b5b6ed
#
_entry.id   54198bb7808a624e14615414c1b5b6ed
#
_cell.length_a   1.000
_cell.length_b   1.000
_cell.length_c   1.000
_cell.angle_alpha   90.00
_cell.angle_beta   90.00
_cell.angle_gamma   90.00
#
_symmetry.space_group_name_H-M   'P 1'
#
loop_
_entity.id
_entity.type
_entity.pdbx_description
1 polymer ?
#
loop_
_entity_poly.entity_id
_entity_poly.type
_entity_poly.pdbx_seq_one_letter_code
_entity_poly.pdbx_strand_id
1 'polypeptide(L)'
;VGLALGAGAWPALAQVNGAQGRGALPADPHPRVVAAVEVAPLPAPESPAESSATVPPPAELTEEAREIAASMAGLSQQMVDMIFSFSELGFQERWTADYVTGVLEREGFTVERGCAGMPTCYVATWGSGRPVIGFMGDIDGLPETSQKPGVAYRDALIEGGPGHGEGHNSAAAVDVVGAIAAKRIMEKYGLEGTLKVIPGVAEELVASRTYMVNAGLFEDMDVMLSTHISRQMSTTWGIRGSGLVSTMFTFHGRSAHGAGSPWRGRSALDAAELMDVGWNFRREHLRLQQRSHSVIYQGGNQPNVVPSEATVWYYFRELDYPRIEELHEIGRKMAEGAAMMTETEVTERMIGAAWPSNMNKVLAEVMHEHIQTVGQPEWTDADQRMAKAAQAMMGSDTTGLPAEVDTLLEEADQGMGGGSDDIAEVSWNVPTVRLRYAGNIPGMTGHHWSSSIAMATPIAHEGANHGGQVIAMTAVELVADPEIVEKAWTYHRDVTTAEHTWVSLIPEGTQPATFLNAEKMERFRPLIEPLIYDPTRYDTYLEQ
;
A
#
# COMPACT_ATOMS: atom_id res chain seq x y z
N VAL A 1 -40.13 -15.88 -37.97
CA VAL A 1 -40.59 -15.91 -36.57
C VAL A 1 -39.43 -15.39 -35.76
N GLY A 2 -39.45 -14.08 -35.50
CA GLY A 2 -38.42 -13.42 -34.69
C GLY A 2 -38.73 -13.59 -33.20
N LEU A 3 -37.81 -14.19 -32.47
CA LEU A 3 -37.76 -14.18 -30.99
C LEU A 3 -36.98 -12.93 -30.57
N ALA A 4 -37.70 -11.95 -30.07
CA ALA A 4 -37.10 -10.82 -29.34
C ALA A 4 -36.65 -11.35 -27.98
N LEU A 5 -35.33 -11.40 -27.77
CA LEU A 5 -34.73 -11.58 -26.45
C LEU A 5 -34.91 -10.28 -25.67
N GLY A 6 -35.88 -10.25 -24.78
CA GLY A 6 -36.03 -9.18 -23.81
C GLY A 6 -34.84 -9.20 -22.85
N ALA A 7 -34.12 -8.08 -22.78
CA ALA A 7 -33.16 -7.82 -21.71
C ALA A 7 -33.94 -7.69 -20.39
N GLY A 8 -34.08 -8.81 -19.68
CA GLY A 8 -34.54 -8.80 -18.30
C GLY A 8 -33.44 -8.20 -17.43
N ALA A 9 -33.70 -7.06 -16.82
CA ALA A 9 -32.87 -6.53 -15.76
C ALA A 9 -32.84 -7.57 -14.62
N TRP A 10 -31.66 -8.09 -14.32
CA TRP A 10 -31.42 -9.00 -13.21
C TRP A 10 -31.63 -8.24 -11.90
N PRO A 11 -32.25 -8.83 -10.87
CA PRO A 11 -32.26 -8.21 -9.55
C PRO A 11 -30.81 -8.09 -9.07
N ALA A 12 -30.39 -6.86 -8.78
CA ALA A 12 -29.08 -6.62 -8.16
C ALA A 12 -28.98 -7.42 -6.85
N LEU A 13 -27.88 -8.13 -6.68
CA LEU A 13 -27.56 -8.80 -5.42
C LEU A 13 -27.64 -7.75 -4.29
N ALA A 14 -28.35 -8.07 -3.20
CA ALA A 14 -28.50 -7.13 -2.10
C ALA A 14 -27.13 -6.85 -1.49
N GLN A 15 -26.71 -5.58 -1.51
CA GLN A 15 -25.51 -5.15 -0.78
C GLN A 15 -25.83 -5.09 0.71
N VAL A 16 -25.09 -5.87 1.49
CA VAL A 16 -25.19 -5.82 2.95
C VAL A 16 -24.25 -4.72 3.45
N ASN A 17 -24.82 -3.57 3.78
CA ASN A 17 -24.17 -2.60 4.64
C ASN A 17 -24.17 -3.20 6.07
N GLY A 18 -23.12 -3.98 6.38
CA GLY A 18 -22.95 -4.56 7.71
C GLY A 18 -22.95 -3.49 8.79
N ALA A 19 -23.65 -3.78 9.88
CA ALA A 19 -23.67 -2.90 11.04
C ALA A 19 -22.23 -2.55 11.46
N GLN A 20 -21.92 -1.27 11.42
CA GLN A 20 -20.64 -0.73 11.86
C GLN A 20 -20.45 -1.05 13.35
N GLY A 21 -19.58 -2.01 13.66
CA GLY A 21 -18.91 -2.00 14.94
C GLY A 21 -18.05 -0.73 14.99
N ARG A 22 -18.51 0.30 15.66
CA ARG A 22 -17.72 1.49 15.96
C ARG A 22 -16.60 1.08 16.92
N GLY A 23 -15.52 0.52 16.40
CA GLY A 23 -14.25 0.52 17.10
C GLY A 23 -13.72 1.96 17.05
N ALA A 24 -14.14 2.80 18.00
CA ALA A 24 -13.45 4.06 18.22
C ALA A 24 -11.97 3.73 18.49
N LEU A 25 -11.05 4.45 17.83
CA LEU A 25 -9.65 4.41 18.24
C LEU A 25 -9.56 4.70 19.74
N PRO A 26 -8.66 4.04 20.50
CA PRO A 26 -8.39 4.43 21.88
C PRO A 26 -8.17 5.93 21.96
N ALA A 27 -8.70 6.58 22.97
CA ALA A 27 -8.63 8.03 23.13
C ALA A 27 -7.18 8.54 23.32
N ASP A 28 -6.29 7.67 23.82
CA ASP A 28 -4.88 8.03 24.12
C ASP A 28 -3.91 7.18 23.30
N PRO A 29 -2.87 7.79 22.69
CA PRO A 29 -1.82 7.08 21.98
C PRO A 29 -0.98 6.22 22.94
N HIS A 30 -0.33 5.17 22.40
CA HIS A 30 0.52 4.28 23.17
C HIS A 30 1.72 5.04 23.76
N PRO A 31 2.09 4.87 25.07
CA PRO A 31 3.15 5.65 25.71
C PRO A 31 4.52 5.56 25.02
N ARG A 32 4.89 4.39 24.45
CA ARG A 32 6.13 4.25 23.68
C ARG A 32 6.10 5.00 22.37
N VAL A 33 4.94 5.11 21.72
CA VAL A 33 4.77 5.92 20.50
C VAL A 33 4.99 7.38 20.81
N VAL A 34 4.39 7.90 21.90
CA VAL A 34 4.59 9.28 22.36
C VAL A 34 6.06 9.55 22.66
N ALA A 35 6.70 8.68 23.44
CA ALA A 35 8.13 8.83 23.77
C ALA A 35 9.03 8.81 22.52
N ALA A 36 8.73 7.94 21.54
CA ALA A 36 9.48 7.88 20.29
C ALA A 36 9.31 9.14 19.44
N VAL A 37 8.10 9.72 19.38
CA VAL A 37 7.86 11.00 18.73
C VAL A 37 8.67 12.10 19.41
N GLU A 38 8.71 12.17 20.75
CA GLU A 38 9.44 13.18 21.50
C GLU A 38 10.96 13.16 21.25
N VAL A 39 11.55 11.97 21.06
CA VAL A 39 12.99 11.81 20.81
C VAL A 39 13.36 11.69 19.34
N ALA A 40 12.38 11.74 18.43
CA ALA A 40 12.65 11.66 16.99
C ALA A 40 13.71 12.72 16.61
N PRO A 41 14.81 12.33 15.93
CA PRO A 41 15.94 13.22 15.63
C PRO A 41 15.60 14.15 14.46
N LEU A 42 14.66 15.06 14.70
CA LEU A 42 14.25 16.05 13.73
C LEU A 42 15.35 17.09 13.53
N PRO A 43 15.54 17.61 12.32
CA PRO A 43 16.49 18.68 12.06
C PRO A 43 16.13 19.91 12.90
N ALA A 44 17.16 20.62 13.38
CA ALA A 44 16.93 21.87 14.09
C ALA A 44 16.18 22.87 13.19
N PRO A 45 15.17 23.61 13.71
CA PRO A 45 14.54 24.65 12.93
C PRO A 45 15.59 25.67 12.48
N GLU A 46 15.67 25.89 11.18
CA GLU A 46 16.53 26.96 10.66
C GLU A 46 16.00 28.33 11.14
N SER A 47 16.90 29.25 11.46
CA SER A 47 16.49 30.64 11.72
C SER A 47 15.81 31.18 10.46
N PRO A 48 14.64 31.86 10.56
CA PRO A 48 14.00 32.42 9.39
C PRO A 48 15.02 33.24 8.59
N ALA A 49 15.22 32.84 7.35
CA ALA A 49 16.11 33.54 6.44
C ALA A 49 15.66 35.00 6.33
N GLU A 50 16.59 35.91 6.30
CA GLU A 50 16.27 37.29 5.92
C GLU A 50 15.59 37.24 4.55
N SER A 51 14.41 37.83 4.42
CA SER A 51 13.47 37.72 3.28
C SER A 51 14.01 38.28 1.93
N SER A 52 15.32 38.23 1.70
CA SER A 52 16.02 38.76 0.53
C SER A 52 16.99 37.79 -0.14
N ALA A 53 16.99 36.51 0.23
CA ALA A 53 17.80 35.52 -0.47
C ALA A 53 17.29 35.37 -1.91
N THR A 54 18.16 35.56 -2.90
CA THR A 54 17.84 35.26 -4.29
C THR A 54 17.60 33.76 -4.40
N VAL A 55 16.45 33.34 -4.96
CA VAL A 55 16.14 31.92 -5.21
C VAL A 55 17.20 31.37 -6.16
N PRO A 56 17.92 30.30 -5.77
CA PRO A 56 18.89 29.66 -6.64
C PRO A 56 18.23 28.95 -7.83
N PRO A 57 19.02 28.54 -8.85
CA PRO A 57 18.51 27.66 -9.91
C PRO A 57 18.00 26.32 -9.35
N PRO A 58 17.05 25.65 -10.03
CA PRO A 58 16.49 24.37 -9.58
C PRO A 58 17.56 23.33 -9.21
N ALA A 59 18.65 23.21 -9.98
CA ALA A 59 19.71 22.25 -9.69
C ALA A 59 20.46 22.49 -8.36
N GLU A 60 20.58 23.74 -7.89
CA GLU A 60 21.17 24.03 -6.59
C GLU A 60 20.17 23.76 -5.47
N LEU A 61 18.87 24.03 -5.69
CA LEU A 61 17.81 23.74 -4.73
C LEU A 61 17.63 22.24 -4.52
N THR A 62 17.67 21.46 -5.59
CA THR A 62 17.54 19.97 -5.51
C THR A 62 18.76 19.36 -4.82
N GLU A 63 19.97 19.85 -5.07
CA GLU A 63 21.17 19.35 -4.38
C GLU A 63 21.11 19.67 -2.88
N GLU A 64 20.69 20.88 -2.50
CA GLU A 64 20.51 21.22 -1.09
C GLU A 64 19.41 20.38 -0.43
N ALA A 65 18.31 20.11 -1.14
CA ALA A 65 17.26 19.22 -0.65
C ALA A 65 17.79 17.79 -0.42
N ARG A 66 18.64 17.30 -1.31
CA ARG A 66 19.34 16.02 -1.16
C ARG A 66 20.20 15.99 0.11
N GLU A 67 20.99 17.05 0.35
CA GLU A 67 21.86 17.15 1.54
C GLU A 67 21.02 17.19 2.83
N ILE A 68 19.93 17.94 2.85
CA ILE A 68 19.01 17.98 4.00
C ILE A 68 18.41 16.60 4.25
N ALA A 69 17.90 15.92 3.22
CA ALA A 69 17.35 14.57 3.34
C ALA A 69 18.41 13.57 3.84
N ALA A 70 19.62 13.60 3.29
CA ALA A 70 20.74 12.76 3.72
C ALA A 70 21.07 12.98 5.21
N SER A 71 21.03 14.21 5.69
CA SER A 71 21.28 14.54 7.10
C SER A 71 20.24 13.96 8.07
N MET A 72 19.08 13.56 7.58
CA MET A 72 18.00 12.95 8.36
C MET A 72 18.07 11.41 8.43
N ALA A 73 19.24 10.81 8.15
CA ALA A 73 19.42 9.36 8.23
C ALA A 73 18.97 8.77 9.57
N GLY A 74 19.22 9.47 10.69
CA GLY A 74 18.78 9.04 12.02
C GLY A 74 17.26 9.05 12.18
N LEU A 75 16.54 10.02 11.61
CA LEU A 75 15.08 10.03 11.59
C LEU A 75 14.54 8.89 10.72
N SER A 76 15.09 8.75 9.52
CA SER A 76 14.73 7.66 8.60
C SER A 76 14.86 6.29 9.28
N GLN A 77 16.01 6.01 9.89
CA GLN A 77 16.28 4.76 10.61
C GLN A 77 15.29 4.56 11.77
N GLN A 78 15.08 5.56 12.62
CA GLN A 78 14.13 5.44 13.73
C GLN A 78 12.72 5.16 13.25
N MET A 79 12.26 5.80 12.17
CA MET A 79 10.94 5.56 11.59
C MET A 79 10.81 4.14 11.05
N VAL A 80 11.82 3.66 10.30
CA VAL A 80 11.87 2.28 9.79
C VAL A 80 11.72 1.27 10.93
N ASP A 81 12.49 1.43 12.00
CA ASP A 81 12.51 0.50 13.13
C ASP A 81 11.23 0.56 13.98
N MET A 82 10.70 1.78 14.20
CA MET A 82 9.44 1.95 14.92
C MET A 82 8.28 1.25 14.22
N ILE A 83 8.08 1.54 12.93
CA ILE A 83 6.96 0.98 12.16
C ILE A 83 7.16 -0.53 11.97
N PHE A 84 8.39 -1.01 11.74
CA PHE A 84 8.70 -2.44 11.75
C PHE A 84 8.22 -3.12 13.04
N SER A 85 8.47 -2.50 14.19
CA SER A 85 8.11 -3.06 15.48
C SER A 85 6.60 -3.10 15.77
N PHE A 86 5.81 -2.25 15.10
CA PHE A 86 4.35 -2.22 15.24
C PHE A 86 3.68 -3.36 14.48
N SER A 87 4.19 -3.73 13.32
CA SER A 87 3.70 -4.87 12.51
C SER A 87 2.17 -4.92 12.37
N GLU A 88 1.54 -3.78 12.11
CA GLU A 88 0.08 -3.65 12.08
C GLU A 88 -0.51 -4.03 10.73
N LEU A 89 -1.58 -4.80 10.73
CA LEU A 89 -2.30 -5.22 9.52
C LEU A 89 -3.24 -4.12 9.01
N GLY A 90 -3.54 -4.17 7.73
CA GLY A 90 -4.41 -3.22 7.04
C GLY A 90 -5.73 -2.92 7.74
N PHE A 91 -6.11 -1.64 7.78
CA PHE A 91 -7.16 -1.00 8.57
C PHE A 91 -6.92 -0.96 10.08
N GLN A 92 -5.81 -1.47 10.58
CA GLN A 92 -5.50 -1.52 12.00
C GLN A 92 -4.20 -0.80 12.36
N GLU A 93 -3.65 0.04 11.49
CA GLU A 93 -2.37 0.75 11.55
C GLU A 93 -2.42 1.95 12.54
N ARG A 94 -2.86 1.70 13.79
CA ARG A 94 -3.12 2.77 14.77
C ARG A 94 -1.84 3.39 15.31
N TRP A 95 -0.90 2.56 15.77
CA TRP A 95 0.37 3.03 16.30
C TRP A 95 1.23 3.66 15.21
N THR A 96 1.17 3.10 14.01
CA THR A 96 1.84 3.64 12.82
C THR A 96 1.30 5.03 12.49
N ALA A 97 -0.02 5.19 12.38
CA ALA A 97 -0.65 6.48 12.11
C ALA A 97 -0.34 7.51 13.21
N ASP A 98 -0.45 7.12 14.50
CA ASP A 98 -0.14 8.01 15.64
C ASP A 98 1.33 8.46 15.62
N TYR A 99 2.27 7.56 15.33
CA TYR A 99 3.69 7.85 15.27
C TYR A 99 4.02 8.80 14.12
N VAL A 100 3.61 8.47 12.90
CA VAL A 100 3.93 9.27 11.71
C VAL A 100 3.29 10.65 11.79
N THR A 101 2.02 10.73 12.21
CA THR A 101 1.36 12.03 12.38
C THR A 101 2.00 12.86 13.48
N GLY A 102 2.44 12.24 14.59
CA GLY A 102 3.16 12.93 15.65
C GLY A 102 4.49 13.55 15.17
N VAL A 103 5.25 12.85 14.33
CA VAL A 103 6.49 13.38 13.71
C VAL A 103 6.16 14.56 12.78
N LEU A 104 5.15 14.42 11.93
CA LEU A 104 4.73 15.48 11.00
C LEU A 104 4.21 16.73 11.75
N GLU A 105 3.43 16.56 12.82
CA GLU A 105 2.96 17.67 13.66
C GLU A 105 4.11 18.42 14.33
N ARG A 106 5.15 17.73 14.82
CA ARG A 106 6.36 18.37 15.35
C ARG A 106 7.13 19.17 14.29
N GLU A 107 7.05 18.75 13.02
CA GLU A 107 7.60 19.49 11.88
C GLU A 107 6.67 20.60 11.36
N GLY A 108 5.54 20.84 12.01
CA GLY A 108 4.64 21.94 11.69
C GLY A 108 3.62 21.65 10.58
N PHE A 109 3.42 20.40 10.22
CA PHE A 109 2.29 20.01 9.37
C PHE A 109 0.99 20.08 10.17
N THR A 110 -0.08 20.51 9.52
CA THR A 110 -1.44 20.41 10.06
C THR A 110 -2.02 19.04 9.68
N VAL A 111 -2.44 18.26 10.66
CA VAL A 111 -2.90 16.87 10.45
C VAL A 111 -4.40 16.76 10.66
N GLU A 112 -5.09 16.28 9.62
CA GLU A 112 -6.48 15.82 9.68
C GLU A 112 -6.49 14.30 9.76
N ARG A 113 -7.04 13.74 10.86
CA ARG A 113 -7.10 12.29 11.12
C ARG A 113 -8.45 11.73 10.74
N GLY A 114 -8.45 10.54 10.14
CA GLY A 114 -9.63 9.86 9.61
C GLY A 114 -10.05 10.44 8.26
N CYS A 115 -9.84 9.70 7.17
CA CYS A 115 -10.26 10.12 5.85
C CYS A 115 -10.99 8.99 5.12
N ALA A 116 -11.89 9.32 4.21
CA ALA A 116 -12.67 8.38 3.39
C ALA A 116 -13.33 7.24 4.21
N GLY A 117 -13.71 7.49 5.47
CA GLY A 117 -14.30 6.49 6.37
C GLY A 117 -13.30 5.50 7.01
N MET A 118 -12.00 5.74 6.86
CA MET A 118 -10.92 4.91 7.40
C MET A 118 -10.24 5.63 8.59
N PRO A 119 -10.34 5.09 9.83
CA PRO A 119 -9.83 5.76 11.03
C PRO A 119 -8.30 5.95 11.06
N THR A 120 -7.54 5.05 10.43
CA THR A 120 -6.07 5.08 10.38
C THR A 120 -5.51 5.93 9.25
N CYS A 121 -6.37 6.41 8.35
CA CYS A 121 -6.02 7.36 7.31
C CYS A 121 -5.83 8.77 7.90
N TYR A 122 -4.91 9.55 7.31
CA TYR A 122 -4.70 10.96 7.65
C TYR A 122 -4.28 11.76 6.43
N VAL A 123 -4.45 13.08 6.52
CA VAL A 123 -3.90 14.04 5.56
C VAL A 123 -3.09 15.07 6.35
N ALA A 124 -1.78 15.07 6.18
CA ALA A 124 -0.88 16.04 6.79
C ALA A 124 -0.50 17.09 5.74
N THR A 125 -0.86 18.35 5.99
CA THR A 125 -0.70 19.45 5.03
C THR A 125 0.26 20.50 5.57
N TRP A 126 1.17 20.99 4.72
CA TRP A 126 2.02 22.14 4.96
C TRP A 126 2.09 23.05 3.73
N GLY A 127 2.22 24.36 3.95
CA GLY A 127 2.32 25.37 2.89
C GLY A 127 0.97 25.82 2.36
N SER A 128 0.99 26.58 1.28
CA SER A 128 -0.21 27.07 0.60
C SER A 128 0.12 27.48 -0.85
N GLY A 129 -0.88 27.47 -1.70
CA GLY A 129 -0.70 27.74 -3.13
C GLY A 129 -0.38 26.51 -3.95
N ARG A 130 0.05 26.72 -5.17
CA ARG A 130 0.37 25.67 -6.14
C ARG A 130 1.84 25.70 -6.52
N PRO A 131 2.43 24.56 -6.89
CA PRO A 131 1.77 23.25 -7.04
C PRO A 131 1.41 22.58 -5.71
N VAL A 132 0.41 21.70 -5.73
CA VAL A 132 0.06 20.80 -4.62
C VAL A 132 0.68 19.43 -4.89
N ILE A 133 1.67 19.07 -4.08
CA ILE A 133 2.43 17.82 -4.23
C ILE A 133 2.06 16.87 -3.10
N GLY A 134 1.59 15.68 -3.47
CA GLY A 134 1.28 14.59 -2.54
C GLY A 134 2.42 13.59 -2.43
N PHE A 135 2.61 13.05 -1.23
CA PHE A 135 3.52 11.96 -0.90
C PHE A 135 2.69 10.80 -0.38
N MET A 136 2.89 9.60 -0.93
CA MET A 136 2.04 8.46 -0.61
C MET A 136 2.81 7.14 -0.64
N GLY A 137 3.20 6.67 0.53
CA GLY A 137 3.74 5.34 0.78
C GLY A 137 2.79 4.50 1.62
N ASP A 138 2.93 3.20 1.53
CA ASP A 138 2.12 2.23 2.24
C ASP A 138 2.60 2.06 3.67
N ILE A 139 1.70 1.69 4.59
CA ILE A 139 2.02 1.63 6.02
C ILE A 139 1.56 0.36 6.73
N ASP A 140 0.86 -0.54 6.06
CA ASP A 140 0.35 -1.78 6.63
C ASP A 140 1.34 -2.94 6.48
N GLY A 141 1.13 -3.98 7.28
CA GLY A 141 1.89 -5.21 7.27
C GLY A 141 1.08 -6.40 6.77
N LEU A 142 1.78 -7.53 6.62
CA LEU A 142 1.25 -8.79 6.13
C LEU A 142 1.02 -9.80 7.26
N PRO A 143 -0.02 -10.65 7.18
CA PRO A 143 -0.18 -11.77 8.11
C PRO A 143 0.95 -12.79 7.93
N GLU A 144 1.32 -13.47 9.02
CA GLU A 144 2.27 -14.60 9.05
C GLU A 144 3.71 -14.29 8.61
N THR A 145 4.05 -13.01 8.47
CA THR A 145 5.40 -12.58 8.06
C THR A 145 6.29 -12.12 9.22
N SER A 146 5.84 -12.28 10.48
CA SER A 146 6.67 -11.98 11.64
C SER A 146 8.01 -12.72 11.57
N GLN A 147 9.12 -11.98 11.63
CA GLN A 147 10.47 -12.49 11.46
C GLN A 147 11.46 -11.60 12.21
N LYS A 148 12.41 -12.23 12.91
CA LYS A 148 13.56 -11.53 13.48
C LYS A 148 14.42 -10.96 12.35
N PRO A 149 14.68 -9.65 12.33
CA PRO A 149 15.51 -9.06 11.29
C PRO A 149 16.98 -9.46 11.46
N GLY A 150 17.74 -9.41 10.37
CA GLY A 150 19.18 -9.66 10.40
C GLY A 150 19.60 -11.12 10.55
N VAL A 151 18.70 -12.10 10.48
CA VAL A 151 19.03 -13.53 10.52
C VAL A 151 18.56 -14.25 9.25
N ALA A 152 19.48 -15.01 8.64
CA ALA A 152 19.23 -15.71 7.37
C ALA A 152 18.60 -17.10 7.58
N TYR A 153 17.58 -17.18 8.43
CA TYR A 153 16.79 -18.39 8.69
C TYR A 153 15.45 -18.00 9.32
N ARG A 154 14.47 -18.89 9.28
CA ARG A 154 13.16 -18.65 9.90
C ARG A 154 13.32 -18.55 11.43
N ASP A 155 13.00 -17.40 11.99
CA ASP A 155 12.97 -17.11 13.43
C ASP A 155 11.87 -16.06 13.68
N ALA A 156 10.64 -16.54 13.93
CA ALA A 156 9.51 -15.64 14.14
C ALA A 156 9.64 -14.90 15.47
N LEU A 157 9.47 -13.57 15.46
CA LEU A 157 9.30 -12.79 16.69
C LEU A 157 8.02 -13.22 17.42
N ILE A 158 6.95 -13.45 16.63
CA ILE A 158 5.65 -13.95 17.10
C ILE A 158 5.20 -15.04 16.13
N GLU A 159 5.04 -16.28 16.60
CA GLU A 159 4.62 -17.38 15.73
C GLU A 159 3.23 -17.14 15.13
N GLY A 160 3.12 -17.21 13.79
CA GLY A 160 1.92 -16.86 13.05
C GLY A 160 1.52 -15.39 13.11
N GLY A 161 2.39 -14.52 13.66
CA GLY A 161 2.16 -13.10 13.82
C GLY A 161 2.36 -12.29 12.53
N PRO A 162 1.86 -11.05 12.50
CA PRO A 162 2.07 -10.14 11.38
C PRO A 162 3.50 -9.58 11.35
N GLY A 163 3.90 -9.04 10.21
CA GLY A 163 5.21 -8.41 10.00
C GLY A 163 5.24 -7.61 8.69
N HIS A 164 6.37 -6.98 8.40
CA HIS A 164 6.56 -6.22 7.16
C HIS A 164 7.32 -7.05 6.11
N GLY A 165 6.58 -7.80 5.28
CA GLY A 165 7.13 -8.64 4.21
C GLY A 165 7.26 -7.94 2.85
N GLU A 166 6.74 -6.71 2.71
CA GLU A 166 6.82 -5.86 1.50
C GLU A 166 7.49 -4.51 1.78
N GLY A 167 8.00 -4.27 3.01
CA GLY A 167 8.78 -3.09 3.35
C GLY A 167 7.99 -1.79 3.53
N HIS A 168 6.69 -1.86 3.72
CA HIS A 168 5.84 -0.69 3.97
C HIS A 168 6.25 0.09 5.24
N ASN A 169 6.95 -0.55 6.17
CA ASN A 169 7.54 0.13 7.33
C ASN A 169 8.56 1.21 6.96
N SER A 170 9.21 1.09 5.80
CA SER A 170 10.20 2.08 5.34
C SER A 170 9.62 3.12 4.38
N ALA A 171 8.48 2.86 3.73
CA ALA A 171 7.86 3.78 2.79
C ALA A 171 7.44 5.10 3.47
N ALA A 172 6.82 5.04 4.65
CA ALA A 172 6.49 6.24 5.42
C ALA A 172 7.74 7.07 5.80
N ALA A 173 8.88 6.42 6.09
CA ALA A 173 10.13 7.12 6.37
C ALA A 173 10.64 7.88 5.14
N VAL A 174 10.58 7.27 3.95
CA VAL A 174 10.94 7.91 2.67
C VAL A 174 10.10 9.15 2.43
N ASP A 175 8.78 9.04 2.57
CA ASP A 175 7.85 10.14 2.32
C ASP A 175 8.02 11.29 3.32
N VAL A 176 8.13 10.98 4.60
CA VAL A 176 8.27 11.98 5.67
C VAL A 176 9.60 12.73 5.54
N VAL A 177 10.71 12.02 5.31
CA VAL A 177 12.03 12.63 5.10
C VAL A 177 12.01 13.51 3.85
N GLY A 178 11.44 13.03 2.75
CA GLY A 178 11.30 13.80 1.51
C GLY A 178 10.46 15.06 1.68
N ALA A 179 9.31 14.93 2.34
CA ALA A 179 8.40 16.06 2.60
C ALA A 179 9.03 17.11 3.54
N ILE A 180 9.73 16.69 4.59
CA ILE A 180 10.42 17.61 5.51
C ILE A 180 11.56 18.34 4.80
N ALA A 181 12.37 17.65 3.99
CA ALA A 181 13.45 18.28 3.23
C ALA A 181 12.91 19.30 2.22
N ALA A 182 11.87 18.94 1.45
CA ALA A 182 11.20 19.87 0.54
C ALA A 182 10.63 21.09 1.28
N LYS A 183 9.95 20.86 2.40
CA LYS A 183 9.47 21.94 3.28
C LYS A 183 10.59 22.90 3.69
N ARG A 184 11.76 22.39 4.12
CA ARG A 184 12.90 23.21 4.56
C ARG A 184 13.42 24.12 3.44
N ILE A 185 13.52 23.59 2.23
CA ILE A 185 13.90 24.39 1.05
C ILE A 185 12.84 25.46 0.75
N MET A 186 11.56 25.09 0.77
CA MET A 186 10.47 26.04 0.51
C MET A 186 10.44 27.16 1.56
N GLU A 187 10.62 26.85 2.85
CA GLU A 187 10.71 27.84 3.93
C GLU A 187 11.91 28.78 3.74
N LYS A 188 13.08 28.19 3.44
CA LYS A 188 14.33 28.96 3.31
C LYS A 188 14.28 29.97 2.16
N TYR A 189 13.69 29.61 1.04
CA TYR A 189 13.69 30.44 -0.17
C TYR A 189 12.33 31.09 -0.45
N GLY A 190 11.34 30.91 0.42
CA GLY A 190 10.01 31.50 0.26
C GLY A 190 9.27 30.97 -0.99
N LEU A 191 9.46 29.71 -1.34
CA LEU A 191 8.77 29.10 -2.47
C LEU A 191 7.31 28.81 -2.12
N GLU A 192 6.38 29.21 -2.99
CA GLU A 192 4.97 28.90 -2.85
C GLU A 192 4.68 27.45 -3.30
N GLY A 193 3.74 26.80 -2.63
CA GLY A 193 3.28 25.46 -2.91
C GLY A 193 2.71 24.79 -1.68
N THR A 194 2.06 23.65 -1.87
CA THR A 194 1.45 22.85 -0.82
C THR A 194 2.02 21.44 -0.84
N LEU A 195 2.44 20.93 0.31
CA LEU A 195 2.89 19.56 0.50
C LEU A 195 1.83 18.79 1.30
N LYS A 196 1.44 17.61 0.84
CA LYS A 196 0.49 16.75 1.53
C LYS A 196 1.05 15.34 1.68
N VAL A 197 1.13 14.82 2.91
CA VAL A 197 1.50 13.42 3.19
C VAL A 197 0.23 12.64 3.50
N ILE A 198 -0.05 11.62 2.70
CA ILE A 198 -1.26 10.79 2.79
C ILE A 198 -0.83 9.31 2.78
N PRO A 199 -1.18 8.49 3.78
CA PRO A 199 -0.74 7.10 3.83
C PRO A 199 -1.53 6.21 2.89
N GLY A 200 -0.90 5.16 2.36
CA GLY A 200 -1.59 4.00 1.82
C GLY A 200 -1.96 3.05 2.96
N VAL A 201 -3.16 3.18 3.51
CA VAL A 201 -3.67 2.26 4.53
C VAL A 201 -4.27 1.03 3.84
N ALA A 202 -4.15 -0.14 4.47
CA ALA A 202 -4.72 -1.38 3.97
C ALA A 202 -4.40 -1.67 2.48
N GLU A 203 -3.18 -1.32 2.03
CA GLU A 203 -2.74 -1.54 0.65
C GLU A 203 -2.68 -3.03 0.32
N GLU A 204 -2.22 -3.86 1.25
CA GLU A 204 -2.15 -5.33 1.11
C GLU A 204 -3.53 -5.99 0.88
N LEU A 205 -4.60 -5.27 1.20
CA LEU A 205 -5.98 -5.65 0.89
C LEU A 205 -6.47 -5.03 -0.44
N VAL A 206 -5.68 -4.12 -1.04
CA VAL A 206 -6.06 -3.28 -2.20
C VAL A 206 -7.41 -2.59 -1.94
N ALA A 207 -7.54 -1.94 -0.78
CA ALA A 207 -8.86 -1.60 -0.23
C ALA A 207 -8.97 -0.16 0.31
N SER A 208 -8.09 0.77 -0.07
CA SER A 208 -8.14 2.13 0.48
C SER A 208 -8.27 3.22 -0.57
N ARG A 209 -7.38 3.26 -1.56
CA ARG A 209 -7.26 4.43 -2.45
C ARG A 209 -8.45 4.63 -3.37
N THR A 210 -9.17 3.57 -3.75
CA THR A 210 -10.45 3.71 -4.45
C THR A 210 -11.46 4.52 -3.62
N TYR A 211 -11.53 4.25 -2.30
CA TYR A 211 -12.40 5.02 -1.41
C TYR A 211 -11.91 6.45 -1.22
N MET A 212 -10.59 6.67 -1.19
CA MET A 212 -10.00 8.02 -1.12
C MET A 212 -10.30 8.84 -2.37
N VAL A 213 -10.17 8.24 -3.58
CA VAL A 213 -10.53 8.88 -4.85
C VAL A 213 -12.03 9.19 -4.88
N ASN A 214 -12.88 8.23 -4.52
CA ASN A 214 -14.34 8.44 -4.46
C ASN A 214 -14.75 9.53 -3.45
N ALA A 215 -13.95 9.77 -2.41
CA ALA A 215 -14.16 10.83 -1.43
C ALA A 215 -13.58 12.19 -1.85
N GLY A 216 -12.95 12.28 -3.02
CA GLY A 216 -12.40 13.53 -3.56
C GLY A 216 -11.07 13.97 -2.94
N LEU A 217 -10.33 13.08 -2.24
CA LEU A 217 -9.09 13.46 -1.54
C LEU A 217 -8.00 13.98 -2.48
N PHE A 218 -8.07 13.69 -3.76
CA PHE A 218 -7.04 14.03 -4.75
C PHE A 218 -7.45 15.11 -5.74
N GLU A 219 -8.64 15.71 -5.60
CA GLU A 219 -9.17 16.69 -6.57
C GLU A 219 -8.35 17.98 -6.65
N ASP A 220 -7.66 18.34 -5.59
CA ASP A 220 -6.81 19.54 -5.54
C ASP A 220 -5.32 19.27 -5.78
N MET A 221 -4.93 18.00 -6.01
CA MET A 221 -3.54 17.62 -6.24
C MET A 221 -3.07 17.95 -7.65
N ASP A 222 -1.83 18.40 -7.76
CA ASP A 222 -1.16 18.61 -9.05
C ASP A 222 -0.28 17.42 -9.44
N VAL A 223 0.39 16.79 -8.47
CA VAL A 223 1.26 15.62 -8.66
C VAL A 223 1.22 14.72 -7.42
N MET A 224 1.31 13.41 -7.64
CA MET A 224 1.51 12.42 -6.59
C MET A 224 2.86 11.72 -6.75
N LEU A 225 3.65 11.73 -5.68
CA LEU A 225 4.88 10.97 -5.51
C LEU A 225 4.57 9.74 -4.66
N SER A 226 4.67 8.56 -5.23
CA SER A 226 4.48 7.29 -4.51
C SER A 226 5.82 6.60 -4.30
N THR A 227 5.93 5.84 -3.23
CA THR A 227 7.14 5.11 -2.87
C THR A 227 6.85 3.64 -2.62
N HIS A 228 7.79 2.77 -2.97
CA HIS A 228 7.71 1.35 -2.67
C HIS A 228 9.11 0.75 -2.61
N ILE A 229 9.33 -0.16 -1.67
CA ILE A 229 10.61 -0.84 -1.53
C ILE A 229 10.92 -1.72 -2.76
N SER A 230 12.19 -1.87 -3.04
CA SER A 230 12.72 -2.75 -4.09
C SER A 230 14.12 -3.24 -3.71
N ARG A 231 14.72 -4.04 -4.57
CA ARG A 231 16.12 -4.43 -4.49
C ARG A 231 17.08 -3.39 -5.07
N GLN A 232 16.56 -2.45 -5.85
CA GLN A 232 17.34 -1.53 -6.68
C GLN A 232 16.58 -0.22 -6.84
N MET A 233 17.33 0.90 -6.87
CA MET A 233 16.75 2.21 -7.14
C MET A 233 16.25 2.25 -8.58
N SER A 234 14.96 2.54 -8.77
CA SER A 234 14.33 2.56 -10.09
C SER A 234 13.02 3.35 -10.09
N THR A 235 12.57 3.70 -11.28
CA THR A 235 11.21 4.16 -11.56
C THR A 235 10.74 3.61 -12.89
N THR A 236 9.43 3.71 -13.15
CA THR A 236 8.83 3.20 -14.40
C THR A 236 7.67 4.09 -14.80
N TRP A 237 7.24 3.97 -16.06
CA TRP A 237 6.11 4.73 -16.61
C TRP A 237 5.18 3.84 -17.45
N GLY A 238 3.99 4.37 -17.75
CA GLY A 238 2.97 3.68 -18.52
C GLY A 238 2.19 2.65 -17.70
N ILE A 239 1.37 1.86 -18.39
CA ILE A 239 0.52 0.85 -17.76
C ILE A 239 1.36 -0.35 -17.34
N ARG A 240 1.24 -0.75 -16.06
CA ARG A 240 1.95 -1.92 -15.51
C ARG A 240 1.10 -2.67 -14.49
N GLY A 241 1.44 -3.96 -14.33
CA GLY A 241 0.77 -4.83 -13.39
C GLY A 241 -0.64 -5.22 -13.83
N SER A 242 -1.41 -5.71 -12.91
CA SER A 242 -2.81 -6.04 -13.10
C SER A 242 -3.71 -5.19 -12.21
N GLY A 243 -4.91 -4.89 -12.67
CA GLY A 243 -5.95 -4.42 -11.78
C GLY A 243 -6.69 -5.59 -11.16
N LEU A 244 -7.56 -5.32 -10.19
CA LEU A 244 -8.35 -6.34 -9.52
C LEU A 244 -9.70 -5.82 -9.01
N VAL A 245 -10.58 -6.79 -8.76
CA VAL A 245 -11.71 -6.66 -7.83
C VAL A 245 -11.52 -7.64 -6.68
N SER A 246 -11.65 -7.12 -5.46
CA SER A 246 -11.67 -7.85 -4.20
C SER A 246 -13.10 -7.88 -3.66
N THR A 247 -13.69 -9.07 -3.54
CA THR A 247 -15.11 -9.20 -3.15
C THR A 247 -15.36 -10.43 -2.30
N MET A 248 -16.27 -10.33 -1.35
CA MET A 248 -16.78 -11.42 -0.53
C MET A 248 -18.17 -11.83 -0.98
N PHE A 249 -18.38 -13.11 -1.20
CA PHE A 249 -19.69 -13.72 -1.39
C PHE A 249 -20.08 -14.46 -0.11
N THR A 250 -21.14 -14.01 0.54
CA THR A 250 -21.68 -14.66 1.75
C THR A 250 -22.95 -15.41 1.41
N PHE A 251 -22.91 -16.72 1.62
CA PHE A 251 -24.04 -17.60 1.43
C PHE A 251 -24.83 -17.71 2.72
N HIS A 252 -26.16 -17.66 2.61
CA HIS A 252 -27.11 -17.75 3.71
C HIS A 252 -27.99 -19.00 3.52
N GLY A 253 -27.79 -19.96 4.39
CA GLY A 253 -28.50 -21.23 4.39
C GLY A 253 -29.40 -21.39 5.63
N ARG A 254 -29.53 -22.63 6.09
CA ARG A 254 -30.33 -22.96 7.26
C ARG A 254 -29.69 -24.07 8.08
N SER A 255 -29.45 -23.82 9.36
CA SER A 255 -28.88 -24.82 10.26
C SER A 255 -29.85 -25.97 10.55
N ALA A 256 -29.29 -27.14 10.81
CA ALA A 256 -29.97 -28.32 11.28
C ALA A 256 -28.99 -29.26 11.99
N HIS A 257 -29.49 -30.23 12.73
CA HIS A 257 -28.66 -31.27 13.32
C HIS A 257 -28.09 -32.17 12.21
N GLY A 258 -26.76 -32.17 12.03
CA GLY A 258 -26.08 -32.84 10.93
C GLY A 258 -26.33 -34.34 10.82
N ALA A 259 -26.62 -35.06 11.93
CA ALA A 259 -26.95 -36.47 11.94
C ALA A 259 -28.46 -36.74 12.11
N GLY A 260 -29.15 -35.95 12.97
CA GLY A 260 -30.53 -36.25 13.35
C GLY A 260 -31.58 -35.82 12.31
N SER A 261 -31.33 -34.70 11.62
CA SER A 261 -32.29 -34.15 10.63
C SER A 261 -31.63 -33.27 9.57
N PRO A 262 -30.55 -33.75 8.89
CA PRO A 262 -29.82 -32.93 7.91
C PRO A 262 -30.70 -32.40 6.77
N TRP A 263 -31.75 -33.16 6.37
CA TRP A 263 -32.70 -32.74 5.33
C TRP A 263 -33.49 -31.47 5.63
N ARG A 264 -33.45 -30.98 6.89
CA ARG A 264 -34.04 -29.69 7.28
C ARG A 264 -33.09 -28.51 7.11
N GLY A 265 -31.81 -28.79 6.94
CA GLY A 265 -30.76 -27.78 6.72
C GLY A 265 -30.57 -27.44 5.24
N ARG A 266 -29.83 -26.34 5.02
CA ARG A 266 -29.20 -25.96 3.75
C ARG A 266 -27.82 -25.44 4.09
N SER A 267 -26.79 -26.12 3.60
CA SER A 267 -25.41 -25.78 3.95
C SER A 267 -24.93 -24.61 3.10
N ALA A 268 -24.63 -23.50 3.76
CA ALA A 268 -23.99 -22.36 3.13
C ALA A 268 -22.54 -22.68 2.73
N LEU A 269 -21.85 -23.56 3.48
CA LEU A 269 -20.50 -23.99 3.12
C LEU A 269 -20.47 -24.77 1.81
N ASP A 270 -21.44 -25.67 1.58
CA ASP A 270 -21.55 -26.42 0.32
C ASP A 270 -21.71 -25.45 -0.88
N ALA A 271 -22.43 -24.34 -0.70
CA ALA A 271 -22.55 -23.31 -1.72
C ALA A 271 -21.21 -22.60 -2.00
N ALA A 272 -20.47 -22.23 -0.97
CA ALA A 272 -19.14 -21.61 -1.10
C ALA A 272 -18.16 -22.56 -1.81
N GLU A 273 -18.15 -23.84 -1.45
CA GLU A 273 -17.31 -24.86 -2.09
C GLU A 273 -17.72 -25.09 -3.55
N LEU A 274 -19.03 -25.16 -3.85
CA LEU A 274 -19.51 -25.33 -5.24
C LEU A 274 -19.17 -24.10 -6.10
N MET A 275 -19.20 -22.90 -5.56
CA MET A 275 -18.74 -21.70 -6.26
C MET A 275 -17.25 -21.85 -6.65
N ASP A 276 -16.39 -22.28 -5.71
CA ASP A 276 -14.96 -22.44 -5.95
C ASP A 276 -14.69 -23.57 -6.98
N VAL A 277 -15.38 -24.69 -6.87
CA VAL A 277 -15.31 -25.78 -7.86
C VAL A 277 -15.75 -25.29 -9.25
N GLY A 278 -16.87 -24.56 -9.33
CA GLY A 278 -17.36 -23.99 -10.59
C GLY A 278 -16.38 -23.02 -11.20
N TRP A 279 -15.76 -22.15 -10.39
CA TRP A 279 -14.71 -21.23 -10.81
C TRP A 279 -13.49 -21.98 -11.36
N ASN A 280 -13.04 -23.03 -10.68
CA ASN A 280 -11.89 -23.83 -11.12
C ASN A 280 -12.13 -24.52 -12.46
N PHE A 281 -13.35 -25.00 -12.75
CA PHE A 281 -13.70 -25.50 -14.07
C PHE A 281 -13.77 -24.39 -15.13
N ARG A 282 -14.12 -23.16 -14.75
CA ARG A 282 -14.14 -22.02 -15.66
C ARG A 282 -12.75 -21.57 -16.09
N ARG A 283 -11.71 -21.80 -15.26
CA ARG A 283 -10.33 -21.29 -15.50
C ARG A 283 -9.77 -21.68 -16.87
N GLU A 284 -10.03 -22.87 -17.39
CA GLU A 284 -9.53 -23.30 -18.70
C GLU A 284 -10.09 -22.46 -19.87
N HIS A 285 -11.21 -21.76 -19.64
CA HIS A 285 -11.90 -20.93 -20.62
C HIS A 285 -11.67 -19.42 -20.40
N LEU A 286 -10.71 -19.06 -19.56
CA LEU A 286 -10.30 -17.69 -19.30
C LEU A 286 -9.00 -17.37 -20.04
N ARG A 287 -8.67 -16.07 -20.17
CA ARG A 287 -7.42 -15.62 -20.79
C ARG A 287 -6.22 -16.06 -19.95
N LEU A 288 -5.05 -16.21 -20.60
CA LEU A 288 -3.82 -16.64 -19.91
C LEU A 288 -3.32 -15.65 -18.87
N GLN A 289 -3.63 -14.35 -19.04
CA GLN A 289 -3.20 -13.28 -18.16
C GLN A 289 -4.02 -13.19 -16.88
N GLN A 290 -5.26 -13.73 -16.87
CA GLN A 290 -6.08 -13.67 -15.67
C GLN A 290 -5.40 -14.37 -14.47
N ARG A 291 -5.61 -13.81 -13.30
CA ARG A 291 -5.28 -14.44 -12.02
C ARG A 291 -6.49 -14.33 -11.11
N SER A 292 -6.75 -15.37 -10.37
CA SER A 292 -7.83 -15.38 -9.36
C SER A 292 -7.41 -16.23 -8.17
N HIS A 293 -7.76 -15.76 -7.00
CA HIS A 293 -7.43 -16.38 -5.73
C HIS A 293 -8.67 -16.39 -4.86
N SER A 294 -8.82 -17.37 -4.00
CA SER A 294 -9.92 -17.44 -3.04
C SER A 294 -9.47 -18.00 -1.70
N VAL A 295 -10.18 -17.60 -0.67
CA VAL A 295 -10.11 -18.21 0.66
C VAL A 295 -11.53 -18.38 1.20
N ILE A 296 -11.79 -19.49 1.90
CA ILE A 296 -12.99 -19.60 2.74
C ILE A 296 -12.74 -18.73 3.98
N TYR A 297 -13.33 -17.53 3.99
CA TYR A 297 -13.17 -16.57 5.08
C TYR A 297 -13.89 -17.02 6.34
N GLN A 298 -15.09 -17.61 6.18
CA GLN A 298 -15.87 -18.20 7.25
C GLN A 298 -16.59 -19.44 6.69
N GLY A 299 -16.49 -20.60 7.36
CA GLY A 299 -17.01 -21.89 6.86
C GLY A 299 -17.94 -22.61 7.84
N GLY A 300 -18.46 -21.95 8.89
CA GLY A 300 -19.27 -22.56 9.94
C GLY A 300 -18.48 -22.80 11.24
N ASN A 301 -19.11 -23.48 12.22
CA ASN A 301 -18.56 -23.58 13.57
C ASN A 301 -18.11 -24.99 13.97
N GLN A 302 -18.94 -26.02 13.74
CA GLN A 302 -18.62 -27.41 14.10
C GLN A 302 -19.40 -28.41 13.23
N PRO A 303 -18.85 -29.63 13.00
CA PRO A 303 -19.36 -30.56 11.97
C PRO A 303 -20.78 -31.10 12.20
N ASN A 304 -21.26 -31.11 13.43
CA ASN A 304 -22.62 -31.63 13.76
C ASN A 304 -23.72 -30.59 13.58
N VAL A 305 -23.41 -29.37 13.15
CA VAL A 305 -24.35 -28.30 12.85
C VAL A 305 -24.18 -27.92 11.37
N VAL A 306 -25.23 -28.06 10.57
CA VAL A 306 -25.23 -27.61 9.18
C VAL A 306 -24.94 -26.11 9.14
N PRO A 307 -23.90 -25.64 8.44
CA PRO A 307 -23.55 -24.23 8.38
C PRO A 307 -24.66 -23.38 7.78
N SER A 308 -25.18 -22.42 8.54
CA SER A 308 -26.21 -21.49 8.05
C SER A 308 -25.63 -20.24 7.41
N GLU A 309 -24.33 -20.00 7.54
CA GLU A 309 -23.62 -18.91 6.90
C GLU A 309 -22.21 -19.37 6.54
N ALA A 310 -21.75 -19.01 5.35
CA ALA A 310 -20.37 -19.19 4.91
C ALA A 310 -20.00 -18.08 3.93
N THR A 311 -18.76 -17.62 4.03
CA THR A 311 -18.22 -16.55 3.19
C THR A 311 -16.98 -17.02 2.47
N VAL A 312 -16.93 -16.82 1.17
CA VAL A 312 -15.73 -16.97 0.35
C VAL A 312 -15.28 -15.61 -0.15
N TRP A 313 -13.99 -15.33 -0.01
CA TRP A 313 -13.37 -14.08 -0.44
C TRP A 313 -12.55 -14.34 -1.69
N TYR A 314 -12.81 -13.58 -2.77
CA TYR A 314 -12.16 -13.67 -4.08
C TYR A 314 -11.39 -12.42 -4.45
N TYR A 315 -10.26 -12.63 -5.15
CA TYR A 315 -9.59 -11.65 -5.98
C TYR A 315 -9.71 -12.08 -7.44
N PHE A 316 -10.20 -11.17 -8.30
CA PHE A 316 -10.27 -11.34 -9.75
C PHE A 316 -9.35 -10.31 -10.39
N ARG A 317 -8.29 -10.76 -11.09
CA ARG A 317 -7.23 -9.92 -11.64
C ARG A 317 -7.12 -10.06 -13.15
N GLU A 318 -6.99 -8.92 -13.85
CA GLU A 318 -6.73 -8.83 -15.30
C GLU A 318 -5.96 -7.54 -15.62
N LEU A 319 -5.58 -7.36 -16.92
CA LEU A 319 -4.71 -6.29 -17.40
C LEU A 319 -5.44 -4.98 -17.72
N ASP A 320 -6.76 -5.00 -17.83
CA ASP A 320 -7.56 -3.80 -18.13
C ASP A 320 -8.94 -3.86 -17.48
N TYR A 321 -9.53 -2.67 -17.33
CA TYR A 321 -10.82 -2.48 -16.68
C TYR A 321 -11.95 -3.37 -17.24
N PRO A 322 -12.22 -3.42 -18.57
CA PRO A 322 -13.32 -4.23 -19.09
C PRO A 322 -13.18 -5.72 -18.78
N ARG A 323 -11.95 -6.23 -18.74
CA ARG A 323 -11.67 -7.62 -18.44
C ARG A 323 -11.80 -7.94 -16.96
N ILE A 324 -11.43 -7.00 -16.09
CA ILE A 324 -11.64 -7.13 -14.64
C ILE A 324 -13.15 -7.19 -14.34
N GLU A 325 -13.93 -6.31 -14.95
CA GLU A 325 -15.39 -6.30 -14.83
C GLU A 325 -16.02 -7.59 -15.36
N GLU A 326 -15.55 -8.11 -16.52
CA GLU A 326 -15.98 -9.41 -17.07
C GLU A 326 -15.71 -10.56 -16.08
N LEU A 327 -14.52 -10.63 -15.47
CA LEU A 327 -14.20 -11.67 -14.49
C LEU A 327 -15.07 -11.58 -13.24
N HIS A 328 -15.31 -10.38 -12.75
CA HIS A 328 -16.17 -10.14 -11.59
C HIS A 328 -17.59 -10.59 -11.88
N GLU A 329 -18.14 -10.26 -13.05
CA GLU A 329 -19.48 -10.69 -13.46
C GLU A 329 -19.59 -12.22 -13.62
N ILE A 330 -18.53 -12.88 -14.11
CA ILE A 330 -18.47 -14.35 -14.12
C ILE A 330 -18.50 -14.89 -12.68
N GLY A 331 -17.76 -14.28 -11.76
CA GLY A 331 -17.77 -14.64 -10.34
C GLY A 331 -19.16 -14.54 -9.71
N ARG A 332 -19.89 -13.46 -9.97
CA ARG A 332 -21.29 -13.28 -9.52
C ARG A 332 -22.21 -14.39 -10.03
N LYS A 333 -22.12 -14.72 -11.31
CA LYS A 333 -22.91 -15.84 -11.90
C LYS A 333 -22.58 -17.18 -11.26
N MET A 334 -21.31 -17.43 -10.90
CA MET A 334 -20.93 -18.66 -10.19
C MET A 334 -21.53 -18.68 -8.78
N ALA A 335 -21.51 -17.56 -8.06
CA ALA A 335 -22.12 -17.43 -6.75
C ALA A 335 -23.64 -17.69 -6.80
N GLU A 336 -24.36 -17.07 -7.74
CA GLU A 336 -25.78 -17.29 -7.96
C GLU A 336 -26.09 -18.75 -8.32
N GLY A 337 -25.29 -19.36 -9.20
CA GLY A 337 -25.44 -20.78 -9.58
C GLY A 337 -25.23 -21.71 -8.39
N ALA A 338 -24.24 -21.46 -7.55
CA ALA A 338 -23.97 -22.23 -6.35
C ALA A 338 -25.12 -22.09 -5.32
N ALA A 339 -25.62 -20.89 -5.11
CA ALA A 339 -26.78 -20.64 -4.25
C ALA A 339 -28.03 -21.39 -4.74
N MET A 340 -28.28 -21.35 -6.04
CA MET A 340 -29.41 -22.10 -6.66
C MET A 340 -29.28 -23.61 -6.44
N MET A 341 -28.10 -24.19 -6.64
CA MET A 341 -27.86 -25.63 -6.47
C MET A 341 -28.06 -26.10 -5.03
N THR A 342 -27.80 -25.26 -4.05
CA THR A 342 -27.85 -25.58 -2.62
C THR A 342 -29.12 -25.09 -1.93
N GLU A 343 -30.02 -24.43 -2.66
CA GLU A 343 -31.21 -23.78 -2.11
C GLU A 343 -30.86 -22.80 -0.96
N THR A 344 -29.78 -22.03 -1.15
CA THR A 344 -29.32 -20.94 -0.27
C THR A 344 -29.51 -19.58 -0.95
N GLU A 345 -29.30 -18.50 -0.23
CA GLU A 345 -29.24 -17.14 -0.76
C GLU A 345 -27.77 -16.68 -0.75
N VAL A 346 -27.41 -15.72 -1.63
CA VAL A 346 -26.08 -15.14 -1.66
C VAL A 346 -26.15 -13.62 -1.62
N THR A 347 -25.27 -13.02 -0.84
CA THR A 347 -25.03 -11.57 -0.81
C THR A 347 -23.59 -11.30 -1.16
N GLU A 348 -23.33 -10.14 -1.78
CA GLU A 348 -22.00 -9.70 -2.16
C GLU A 348 -21.59 -8.47 -1.36
N ARG A 349 -20.30 -8.41 -0.97
CA ARG A 349 -19.67 -7.22 -0.45
C ARG A 349 -18.35 -6.96 -1.18
N MET A 350 -18.28 -5.84 -1.91
CA MET A 350 -17.02 -5.35 -2.45
C MET A 350 -16.12 -4.89 -1.30
N ILE A 351 -14.86 -5.31 -1.32
CA ILE A 351 -13.85 -4.96 -0.32
C ILE A 351 -12.95 -3.87 -0.85
N GLY A 352 -12.46 -4.02 -2.08
CA GLY A 352 -11.58 -3.09 -2.74
C GLY A 352 -11.53 -3.36 -4.24
N ALA A 353 -10.92 -2.44 -4.95
CA ALA A 353 -10.67 -2.58 -6.38
C ALA A 353 -9.51 -1.70 -6.79
N ALA A 354 -8.86 -2.05 -7.87
CA ALA A 354 -7.86 -1.23 -8.53
C ALA A 354 -7.83 -1.47 -10.03
N TRP A 355 -7.63 -0.42 -10.81
CA TRP A 355 -7.19 -0.52 -12.20
C TRP A 355 -5.71 -0.94 -12.25
N PRO A 356 -5.15 -1.35 -13.40
CA PRO A 356 -3.69 -1.41 -13.57
C PRO A 356 -3.09 -0.02 -13.40
N SER A 357 -1.93 0.11 -12.75
CA SER A 357 -1.27 1.41 -12.56
C SER A 357 -0.84 2.02 -13.92
N ASN A 358 -0.91 3.36 -14.03
CA ASN A 358 -0.50 4.08 -15.23
C ASN A 358 0.36 5.30 -14.85
N MET A 359 1.66 5.08 -14.66
CA MET A 359 2.58 6.09 -14.19
C MET A 359 2.96 7.09 -15.28
N ASN A 360 3.14 8.36 -14.89
CA ASN A 360 3.40 9.49 -15.78
C ASN A 360 4.86 9.47 -16.27
N LYS A 361 5.06 9.54 -17.60
CA LYS A 361 6.40 9.48 -18.21
C LYS A 361 7.26 10.70 -17.87
N VAL A 362 6.67 11.90 -17.92
CA VAL A 362 7.39 13.15 -17.65
C VAL A 362 7.97 13.14 -16.25
N LEU A 363 7.15 12.75 -15.26
CA LEU A 363 7.59 12.65 -13.88
C LEU A 363 8.60 11.52 -13.66
N ALA A 364 8.48 10.40 -14.41
CA ALA A 364 9.43 9.30 -14.32
C ALA A 364 10.81 9.68 -14.89
N GLU A 365 10.87 10.48 -15.94
CA GLU A 365 12.11 11.01 -16.50
C GLU A 365 12.81 11.93 -15.47
N VAL A 366 12.11 12.87 -14.85
CA VAL A 366 12.63 13.75 -13.79
C VAL A 366 13.13 12.93 -12.60
N MET A 367 12.31 12.02 -12.08
CA MET A 367 12.69 11.18 -10.94
C MET A 367 13.90 10.29 -11.26
N HIS A 368 14.02 9.80 -12.51
CA HIS A 368 15.15 8.98 -12.92
C HIS A 368 16.47 9.75 -12.90
N GLU A 369 16.48 11.02 -13.29
CA GLU A 369 17.66 11.89 -13.19
C GLU A 369 18.12 12.03 -11.72
N HIS A 370 17.18 12.16 -10.79
CA HIS A 370 17.49 12.18 -9.35
C HIS A 370 17.96 10.82 -8.83
N ILE A 371 17.37 9.71 -9.31
CA ILE A 371 17.86 8.36 -9.00
C ILE A 371 19.32 8.19 -9.46
N GLN A 372 19.68 8.70 -10.63
CA GLN A 372 21.07 8.65 -11.11
C GLN A 372 22.00 9.53 -10.26
N THR A 373 21.53 10.66 -9.79
CA THR A 373 22.30 11.59 -8.95
C THR A 373 22.56 11.01 -7.56
N VAL A 374 21.53 10.46 -6.91
CA VAL A 374 21.64 9.84 -5.57
C VAL A 374 22.39 8.52 -5.64
N GLY A 375 22.14 7.72 -6.67
CA GLY A 375 22.76 6.42 -6.86
C GLY A 375 22.16 5.30 -6.00
N GLN A 376 22.72 4.12 -6.15
CA GLN A 376 22.43 2.96 -5.32
C GLN A 376 23.17 3.11 -3.98
N PRO A 377 22.61 2.68 -2.83
CA PRO A 377 23.33 2.70 -1.57
C PRO A 377 24.64 1.93 -1.62
N GLU A 378 25.66 2.41 -0.91
CA GLU A 378 26.94 1.71 -0.75
C GLU A 378 26.81 0.64 0.35
N TRP A 379 26.74 -0.61 -0.09
CA TRP A 379 26.57 -1.75 0.80
C TRP A 379 27.87 -2.17 1.47
N THR A 380 27.86 -2.33 2.77
CA THR A 380 29.01 -2.85 3.52
C THR A 380 29.23 -4.35 3.23
N ASP A 381 30.43 -4.84 3.57
CA ASP A 381 30.70 -6.27 3.53
C ASP A 381 29.76 -7.11 4.42
N ALA A 382 29.24 -6.52 5.51
CA ALA A 382 28.28 -7.17 6.39
C ALA A 382 26.92 -7.33 5.70
N ASP A 383 26.43 -6.29 5.02
CA ASP A 383 25.19 -6.30 4.26
C ASP A 383 25.24 -7.32 3.12
N GLN A 384 26.36 -7.32 2.39
CA GLN A 384 26.60 -8.30 1.33
C GLN A 384 26.65 -9.75 1.85
N ARG A 385 27.27 -9.99 3.00
CA ARG A 385 27.26 -11.33 3.61
C ARG A 385 25.87 -11.76 4.04
N MET A 386 25.10 -10.86 4.66
CA MET A 386 23.72 -11.10 5.07
C MET A 386 22.85 -11.44 3.85
N ALA A 387 22.92 -10.61 2.80
CA ALA A 387 22.16 -10.82 1.58
C ALA A 387 22.47 -12.19 0.94
N LYS A 388 23.75 -12.53 0.78
CA LYS A 388 24.17 -13.84 0.25
C LYS A 388 23.77 -15.02 1.12
N ALA A 389 23.77 -14.87 2.44
CA ALA A 389 23.31 -15.91 3.35
C ALA A 389 21.79 -16.14 3.23
N ALA A 390 20.99 -15.06 3.15
CA ALA A 390 19.55 -15.15 2.94
C ALA A 390 19.22 -15.77 1.56
N GLN A 391 19.92 -15.36 0.51
CA GLN A 391 19.80 -15.94 -0.84
C GLN A 391 20.10 -17.44 -0.85
N ALA A 392 21.20 -17.84 -0.23
CA ALA A 392 21.58 -19.26 -0.12
C ALA A 392 20.53 -20.07 0.63
N MET A 393 19.99 -19.54 1.73
CA MET A 393 18.93 -20.17 2.51
C MET A 393 17.65 -20.36 1.69
N MET A 394 17.28 -19.39 0.84
CA MET A 394 16.13 -19.47 -0.04
C MET A 394 16.38 -20.28 -1.32
N GLY A 395 17.61 -20.73 -1.57
CA GLY A 395 17.99 -21.46 -2.77
C GLY A 395 17.99 -20.59 -4.04
N SER A 396 18.10 -19.28 -3.89
CA SER A 396 18.26 -18.34 -4.99
C SER A 396 19.72 -18.05 -5.30
N ASP A 397 19.98 -17.38 -6.43
CA ASP A 397 21.34 -17.00 -6.83
C ASP A 397 21.96 -16.05 -5.79
N THR A 398 23.18 -16.39 -5.32
CA THR A 398 23.89 -15.66 -4.27
C THR A 398 24.69 -14.46 -4.81
N THR A 399 23.99 -13.59 -5.55
CA THR A 399 24.58 -12.39 -6.17
C THR A 399 24.88 -11.27 -5.16
N GLY A 400 24.21 -11.28 -4.00
CA GLY A 400 24.25 -10.19 -3.04
C GLY A 400 23.32 -9.03 -3.43
N LEU A 401 23.63 -7.84 -2.91
CA LEU A 401 22.91 -6.60 -3.19
C LEU A 401 23.48 -5.92 -4.44
N PRO A 402 22.64 -5.35 -5.31
CA PRO A 402 23.09 -4.61 -6.50
C PRO A 402 23.91 -3.36 -6.15
N ALA A 403 24.84 -3.00 -7.00
CA ALA A 403 25.67 -1.80 -6.86
C ALA A 403 25.25 -0.64 -7.79
N GLU A 404 24.39 -0.91 -8.75
CA GLU A 404 23.99 0.06 -9.77
C GLU A 404 22.47 0.30 -9.74
N VAL A 405 22.06 1.50 -10.09
CA VAL A 405 20.64 1.84 -10.29
C VAL A 405 20.09 1.15 -11.55
N ASP A 406 18.79 0.94 -11.60
CA ASP A 406 18.14 0.38 -12.79
C ASP A 406 17.96 1.45 -13.87
N THR A 407 17.83 1.01 -15.12
CA THR A 407 17.61 1.90 -16.27
C THR A 407 16.12 2.19 -16.45
N LEU A 408 15.79 3.45 -16.79
CA LEU A 408 14.46 3.79 -17.25
C LEU A 408 14.25 3.22 -18.66
N LEU A 409 13.19 2.44 -18.85
CA LEU A 409 12.89 1.85 -20.15
C LEU A 409 12.40 2.92 -21.15
N GLU A 410 12.85 2.83 -22.40
CA GLU A 410 12.42 3.72 -23.47
C GLU A 410 10.95 3.47 -23.88
N GLU A 411 10.49 2.23 -23.79
CA GLU A 411 9.12 1.80 -24.05
C GLU A 411 8.44 1.33 -22.76
N ALA A 412 7.15 1.59 -22.64
CA ALA A 412 6.37 1.11 -21.51
C ALA A 412 6.31 -0.43 -21.53
N ASP A 413 6.66 -1.04 -20.39
CA ASP A 413 6.52 -2.49 -20.21
C ASP A 413 5.11 -2.82 -19.72
N GLN A 414 4.26 -3.26 -20.65
CA GLN A 414 2.86 -3.64 -20.35
C GLN A 414 2.72 -5.09 -19.87
N GLY A 415 3.79 -5.70 -19.36
CA GLY A 415 3.76 -7.07 -18.86
C GLY A 415 2.93 -7.25 -17.59
N MET A 416 2.54 -8.51 -17.33
CA MET A 416 1.91 -8.96 -16.08
C MET A 416 2.83 -8.86 -14.85
N GLY A 417 4.02 -8.25 -14.99
CA GLY A 417 5.01 -8.15 -13.92
C GLY A 417 4.49 -7.35 -12.73
N GLY A 418 4.48 -7.99 -11.57
CA GLY A 418 4.03 -7.40 -10.31
C GLY A 418 2.58 -7.77 -9.93
N GLY A 419 2.17 -7.34 -8.75
CA GLY A 419 0.82 -7.48 -8.22
C GLY A 419 -0.14 -6.42 -8.76
N SER A 420 -1.27 -6.29 -8.08
CA SER A 420 -2.13 -5.12 -8.15
C SER A 420 -1.84 -4.26 -6.93
N ASP A 421 -1.96 -2.96 -7.11
CA ASP A 421 -1.71 -1.98 -6.08
C ASP A 421 -2.71 -0.83 -6.28
N ASP A 422 -3.34 -0.37 -5.22
CA ASP A 422 -4.42 0.60 -5.34
C ASP A 422 -3.95 2.06 -5.57
N ILE A 423 -2.62 2.35 -5.55
CA ILE A 423 -2.07 3.61 -6.09
C ILE A 423 -2.45 3.80 -7.56
N ALA A 424 -2.76 2.71 -8.24
CA ALA A 424 -3.30 2.74 -9.59
C ALA A 424 -4.49 3.68 -9.72
N GLU A 425 -5.42 3.64 -8.78
CA GLU A 425 -6.60 4.50 -8.75
C GLU A 425 -6.23 5.99 -8.77
N VAL A 426 -5.19 6.36 -8.02
CA VAL A 426 -4.66 7.73 -8.01
C VAL A 426 -4.01 8.07 -9.35
N SER A 427 -3.24 7.15 -9.94
CA SER A 427 -2.51 7.37 -11.19
C SER A 427 -3.40 7.64 -12.41
N TRP A 428 -4.67 7.25 -12.37
CA TRP A 428 -5.66 7.57 -13.41
C TRP A 428 -6.35 8.92 -13.19
N ASN A 429 -6.21 9.53 -12.01
CA ASN A 429 -6.87 10.79 -11.65
C ASN A 429 -5.90 11.96 -11.53
N VAL A 430 -4.64 11.69 -11.18
CA VAL A 430 -3.58 12.69 -10.97
C VAL A 430 -2.28 12.20 -11.59
N PRO A 431 -1.48 13.06 -12.26
CA PRO A 431 -0.13 12.69 -12.66
C PRO A 431 0.67 12.11 -11.49
N THR A 432 1.01 10.82 -11.58
CA THR A 432 1.64 10.05 -10.50
C THR A 432 2.92 9.41 -11.00
N VAL A 433 3.94 9.38 -10.16
CA VAL A 433 5.17 8.62 -10.37
C VAL A 433 5.50 7.81 -9.12
N ARG A 434 6.14 6.65 -9.30
CA ARG A 434 6.57 5.79 -8.20
C ARG A 434 8.08 5.63 -8.17
N LEU A 435 8.67 5.99 -7.04
CA LEU A 435 10.02 5.57 -6.68
C LEU A 435 10.01 4.14 -6.16
N ARG A 436 10.85 3.30 -6.73
CA ARG A 436 11.25 2.02 -6.14
C ARG A 436 12.64 2.19 -5.55
N TYR A 437 12.73 2.21 -4.20
CA TYR A 437 14.00 2.43 -3.50
C TYR A 437 14.61 1.11 -3.03
N ALA A 438 15.95 1.05 -3.02
CA ALA A 438 16.71 -0.14 -2.68
C ALA A 438 16.70 -0.36 -1.16
N GLY A 439 15.99 -1.36 -0.66
CA GLY A 439 15.92 -1.68 0.77
C GLY A 439 15.63 -3.16 1.04
N ASN A 440 15.58 -4.01 -0.01
CA ASN A 440 15.30 -5.43 0.13
C ASN A 440 16.38 -6.29 -0.54
N ILE A 441 16.50 -7.54 -0.09
CA ILE A 441 17.43 -8.53 -0.61
C ILE A 441 16.86 -9.19 -1.87
N PRO A 442 17.59 -9.21 -3.01
CA PRO A 442 17.16 -9.94 -4.20
C PRO A 442 16.93 -11.44 -3.94
N GLY A 443 15.94 -12.04 -4.59
CA GLY A 443 15.66 -13.48 -4.50
C GLY A 443 14.86 -13.90 -3.26
N MET A 444 14.42 -12.95 -2.42
CA MET A 444 13.44 -13.24 -1.37
C MET A 444 12.05 -13.37 -1.99
N THR A 445 11.19 -14.18 -1.36
CA THR A 445 9.82 -14.38 -1.81
C THR A 445 8.93 -13.28 -1.23
N GLY A 446 8.18 -12.55 -2.06
CA GLY A 446 7.18 -11.58 -1.61
C GLY A 446 6.08 -12.24 -0.79
N HIS A 447 5.45 -11.50 0.12
CA HIS A 447 4.42 -11.99 1.06
C HIS A 447 4.87 -13.20 1.89
N HIS A 448 6.15 -13.27 2.19
CA HIS A 448 6.77 -14.39 2.89
C HIS A 448 7.75 -13.87 3.95
N TRP A 449 7.91 -14.56 5.05
CA TRP A 449 8.79 -14.14 6.13
C TRP A 449 10.23 -13.84 5.69
N SER A 450 10.72 -14.45 4.59
CA SER A 450 12.07 -14.19 4.09
C SER A 450 12.28 -12.74 3.63
N SER A 451 11.23 -12.08 3.12
CA SER A 451 11.30 -10.66 2.77
C SER A 451 11.42 -9.77 4.01
N SER A 452 10.94 -10.21 5.18
CA SER A 452 11.04 -9.42 6.42
C SER A 452 12.45 -9.41 7.03
N ILE A 453 13.38 -10.24 6.55
CA ILE A 453 14.76 -10.34 7.08
C ILE A 453 15.49 -8.99 7.05
N ALA A 454 15.31 -8.21 6.00
CA ALA A 454 16.02 -6.94 5.81
C ALA A 454 15.34 -5.73 6.47
N MET A 455 14.06 -5.80 6.87
CA MET A 455 13.17 -4.67 7.08
C MET A 455 13.47 -3.79 8.30
N ALA A 456 14.35 -4.20 9.21
CA ALA A 456 14.89 -3.36 10.28
C ALA A 456 16.42 -3.60 10.41
N THR A 457 17.11 -3.55 9.28
CA THR A 457 18.55 -3.70 9.16
C THR A 457 19.14 -2.50 8.41
N PRO A 458 20.47 -2.31 8.43
CA PRO A 458 21.11 -1.26 7.64
C PRO A 458 20.72 -1.27 6.16
N ILE A 459 20.33 -2.42 5.58
CA ILE A 459 19.86 -2.52 4.20
C ILE A 459 18.59 -1.67 4.00
N ALA A 460 17.60 -1.80 4.88
CA ALA A 460 16.37 -1.01 4.80
C ALA A 460 16.62 0.45 5.20
N HIS A 461 17.47 0.71 6.19
CA HIS A 461 17.80 2.07 6.65
C HIS A 461 18.46 2.91 5.55
N GLU A 462 19.50 2.38 4.90
CA GLU A 462 20.18 3.06 3.79
C GLU A 462 19.25 3.24 2.59
N GLY A 463 18.47 2.21 2.26
CA GLY A 463 17.48 2.29 1.19
C GLY A 463 16.44 3.39 1.42
N ALA A 464 15.92 3.49 2.64
CA ALA A 464 14.93 4.52 2.99
C ALA A 464 15.55 5.93 2.96
N ASN A 465 16.78 6.10 3.46
CA ASN A 465 17.46 7.39 3.40
C ASN A 465 17.73 7.85 1.95
N HIS A 466 18.24 6.95 1.08
CA HIS A 466 18.43 7.25 -0.34
C HIS A 466 17.10 7.54 -1.03
N GLY A 467 16.05 6.78 -0.71
CA GLY A 467 14.70 7.03 -1.21
C GLY A 467 14.19 8.43 -0.83
N GLY A 468 14.38 8.83 0.44
CA GLY A 468 14.03 10.18 0.93
C GLY A 468 14.76 11.31 0.20
N GLN A 469 16.03 11.10 -0.17
CA GLN A 469 16.80 12.06 -0.98
C GLN A 469 16.18 12.23 -2.37
N VAL A 470 15.85 11.14 -3.08
CA VAL A 470 15.23 11.20 -4.41
C VAL A 470 13.87 11.90 -4.37
N ILE A 471 13.04 11.56 -3.38
CA ILE A 471 11.71 12.18 -3.21
C ILE A 471 11.84 13.68 -2.89
N ALA A 472 12.79 14.07 -2.03
CA ALA A 472 13.06 15.49 -1.70
C ALA A 472 13.45 16.29 -2.95
N MET A 473 14.42 15.78 -3.72
CA MET A 473 14.87 16.40 -4.97
C MET A 473 13.70 16.55 -5.96
N THR A 474 12.95 15.47 -6.17
CA THR A 474 11.81 15.47 -7.11
C THR A 474 10.74 16.48 -6.68
N ALA A 475 10.37 16.52 -5.41
CA ALA A 475 9.38 17.48 -4.91
C ALA A 475 9.86 18.93 -5.07
N VAL A 476 11.12 19.22 -4.74
CA VAL A 476 11.69 20.56 -4.85
C VAL A 476 11.77 21.02 -6.30
N GLU A 477 12.15 20.15 -7.24
CA GLU A 477 12.18 20.50 -8.66
C GLU A 477 10.79 20.82 -9.20
N LEU A 478 9.77 20.05 -8.83
CA LEU A 478 8.38 20.30 -9.22
C LEU A 478 7.84 21.64 -8.66
N VAL A 479 8.29 22.07 -7.48
CA VAL A 479 7.96 23.39 -6.92
C VAL A 479 8.72 24.50 -7.64
N ALA A 480 10.00 24.28 -7.95
CA ALA A 480 10.87 25.28 -8.55
C ALA A 480 10.63 25.47 -10.07
N ASP A 481 10.14 24.45 -10.75
CA ASP A 481 9.81 24.47 -12.19
C ASP A 481 8.37 24.01 -12.47
N PRO A 482 7.38 24.90 -12.39
CA PRO A 482 5.98 24.58 -12.67
C PRO A 482 5.70 24.09 -14.11
N GLU A 483 6.62 24.31 -15.07
CA GLU A 483 6.45 23.81 -16.44
C GLU A 483 6.47 22.28 -16.49
N ILE A 484 7.20 21.64 -15.57
CA ILE A 484 7.20 20.17 -15.46
C ILE A 484 5.80 19.68 -15.09
N VAL A 485 5.13 20.32 -14.15
CA VAL A 485 3.76 19.99 -13.74
C VAL A 485 2.79 20.17 -14.91
N GLU A 486 2.90 21.24 -15.68
CA GLU A 486 2.07 21.47 -16.88
C GLU A 486 2.30 20.39 -17.95
N LYS A 487 3.56 19.98 -18.19
CA LYS A 487 3.90 18.88 -19.11
C LYS A 487 3.36 17.55 -18.61
N ALA A 488 3.44 17.29 -17.30
CA ALA A 488 2.90 16.06 -16.69
C ALA A 488 1.38 15.98 -16.84
N TRP A 489 0.64 17.09 -16.64
CA TRP A 489 -0.79 17.16 -16.90
C TRP A 489 -1.14 17.03 -18.38
N THR A 490 -0.32 17.59 -19.28
CA THR A 490 -0.50 17.41 -20.71
C THR A 490 -0.36 15.94 -21.10
N TYR A 491 0.69 15.26 -20.64
CA TYR A 491 0.86 13.82 -20.84
C TYR A 491 -0.30 13.03 -20.24
N HIS A 492 -0.76 13.41 -19.05
CA HIS A 492 -1.89 12.75 -18.39
C HIS A 492 -3.17 12.81 -19.22
N ARG A 493 -3.52 14.00 -19.76
CA ARG A 493 -4.71 14.16 -20.61
C ARG A 493 -4.56 13.50 -21.97
N ASP A 494 -3.41 13.67 -22.61
CA ASP A 494 -3.23 13.34 -24.03
C ASP A 494 -2.77 11.89 -24.24
N VAL A 495 -2.23 11.23 -23.17
CA VAL A 495 -1.72 9.86 -23.23
C VAL A 495 -2.38 8.99 -22.16
N THR A 496 -2.22 9.31 -20.86
CA THR A 496 -2.70 8.44 -19.76
C THR A 496 -4.21 8.20 -19.84
N THR A 497 -5.00 9.25 -20.04
CA THR A 497 -6.48 9.19 -20.05
C THR A 497 -7.11 9.36 -21.42
N ALA A 498 -6.29 9.35 -22.49
CA ALA A 498 -6.77 9.61 -23.86
C ALA A 498 -7.80 8.59 -24.36
N GLU A 499 -7.62 7.31 -24.04
CA GLU A 499 -8.49 6.23 -24.49
C GLU A 499 -9.51 5.77 -23.44
N HIS A 500 -9.23 6.02 -22.16
CA HIS A 500 -10.04 5.54 -21.05
C HIS A 500 -10.25 6.62 -20.01
N THR A 501 -11.49 6.88 -19.66
CA THR A 501 -11.84 7.68 -18.49
C THR A 501 -11.96 6.74 -17.30
N TRP A 502 -11.29 7.06 -16.20
CA TRP A 502 -11.40 6.28 -14.97
C TRP A 502 -12.84 6.26 -14.45
N VAL A 503 -13.28 5.10 -14.02
CA VAL A 503 -14.52 4.89 -13.29
C VAL A 503 -14.24 3.98 -12.09
N SER A 504 -14.88 4.28 -10.98
CA SER A 504 -14.78 3.43 -9.80
C SER A 504 -15.42 2.07 -10.04
N LEU A 505 -14.70 1.00 -9.72
CA LEU A 505 -15.25 -0.35 -9.67
C LEU A 505 -16.05 -0.59 -8.37
N ILE A 506 -15.88 0.27 -7.36
CA ILE A 506 -16.62 0.21 -6.11
C ILE A 506 -17.96 0.93 -6.28
N PRO A 507 -19.10 0.30 -6.04
CA PRO A 507 -20.41 0.93 -6.12
C PRO A 507 -20.53 2.13 -5.17
N GLU A 508 -21.22 3.17 -5.63
CA GLU A 508 -21.48 4.37 -4.83
C GLU A 508 -22.09 4.02 -3.45
N GLY A 509 -21.62 4.67 -2.41
CA GLY A 509 -22.10 4.46 -1.04
C GLY A 509 -21.50 3.25 -0.32
N THR A 510 -20.69 2.42 -0.99
CA THR A 510 -19.97 1.33 -0.35
C THR A 510 -18.98 1.88 0.67
N GLN A 511 -18.96 1.30 1.87
CA GLN A 511 -18.07 1.72 2.95
C GLN A 511 -16.83 0.81 3.02
N PRO A 512 -15.64 1.35 3.35
CA PRO A 512 -14.44 0.54 3.58
C PRO A 512 -14.68 -0.58 4.59
N ALA A 513 -14.01 -1.71 4.39
CA ALA A 513 -14.17 -2.89 5.25
C ALA A 513 -13.26 -2.81 6.49
N THR A 514 -13.37 -1.73 7.26
CA THR A 514 -12.50 -1.41 8.42
C THR A 514 -12.55 -2.42 9.57
N PHE A 515 -13.48 -3.39 9.52
CA PHE A 515 -13.54 -4.51 10.46
C PHE A 515 -12.50 -5.59 10.16
N LEU A 516 -11.94 -5.61 8.94
CA LEU A 516 -10.92 -6.58 8.57
C LEU A 516 -9.70 -6.46 9.49
N ASN A 517 -9.13 -7.60 9.78
CA ASN A 517 -7.97 -7.76 10.67
C ASN A 517 -8.18 -7.35 12.14
N ALA A 518 -9.34 -6.80 12.53
CA ALA A 518 -9.57 -6.33 13.90
C ALA A 518 -9.38 -7.44 14.95
N GLU A 519 -10.01 -8.61 14.75
CA GLU A 519 -9.86 -9.77 15.64
C GLU A 519 -8.42 -10.30 15.68
N LYS A 520 -7.73 -10.33 14.52
CA LYS A 520 -6.32 -10.73 14.45
C LYS A 520 -5.44 -9.78 15.25
N MET A 521 -5.62 -8.47 15.06
CA MET A 521 -4.83 -7.47 15.78
C MET A 521 -5.18 -7.39 17.27
N GLU A 522 -6.42 -7.62 17.65
CA GLU A 522 -6.80 -7.77 19.08
C GLU A 522 -6.00 -8.92 19.74
N ARG A 523 -5.83 -10.03 19.02
CA ARG A 523 -5.02 -11.18 19.49
C ARG A 523 -3.52 -10.85 19.53
N PHE A 524 -2.97 -10.17 18.52
CA PHE A 524 -1.53 -10.00 18.38
C PHE A 524 -0.98 -8.75 19.09
N ARG A 525 -1.74 -7.66 19.27
CA ARG A 525 -1.26 -6.43 19.93
C ARG A 525 -0.61 -6.68 21.30
N PRO A 526 -1.19 -7.47 22.22
CA PRO A 526 -0.53 -7.76 23.51
C PRO A 526 0.80 -8.49 23.40
N LEU A 527 1.03 -9.21 22.28
CA LEU A 527 2.28 -9.90 22.01
C LEU A 527 3.31 -9.00 21.33
N ILE A 528 2.85 -8.02 20.54
CA ILE A 528 3.67 -7.02 19.86
C ILE A 528 4.16 -5.96 20.86
N GLU A 529 3.32 -5.52 21.79
CA GLU A 529 3.58 -4.42 22.71
C GLU A 529 4.95 -4.51 23.44
N PRO A 530 5.40 -5.67 23.96
CA PRO A 530 6.74 -5.81 24.55
C PRO A 530 7.89 -5.65 23.55
N LEU A 531 7.62 -5.85 22.25
CA LEU A 531 8.60 -5.82 21.16
C LEU A 531 8.69 -4.46 20.47
N ILE A 532 7.85 -3.49 20.84
CA ILE A 532 7.91 -2.13 20.29
C ILE A 532 9.29 -1.56 20.58
N TYR A 533 9.93 -1.03 19.53
CA TYR A 533 11.24 -0.39 19.60
C TYR A 533 11.25 0.79 20.60
N ASP A 534 12.31 0.86 21.39
CA ASP A 534 12.51 1.92 22.40
C ASP A 534 13.75 2.76 22.05
N PRO A 535 13.60 3.83 21.24
CA PRO A 535 14.70 4.67 20.80
C PRO A 535 15.31 5.53 21.93
N THR A 536 14.72 5.51 23.13
CA THR A 536 15.31 6.16 24.32
C THR A 536 16.40 5.29 24.94
N ARG A 537 16.54 4.01 24.55
CA ARG A 537 17.43 3.02 25.15
C ARG A 537 18.37 2.33 24.18
N TYR A 538 17.98 2.24 22.92
CA TYR A 538 18.70 1.51 21.89
C TYR A 538 18.84 2.40 20.65
N ASP A 539 19.98 2.33 19.97
CA ASP A 539 20.21 3.11 18.76
C ASP A 539 19.46 2.50 17.55
N THR A 540 19.32 1.17 17.51
CA THR A 540 18.57 0.46 16.47
C THR A 540 17.70 -0.65 17.06
N TYR A 541 16.70 -1.12 16.29
CA TYR A 541 15.88 -2.27 16.68
C TYR A 541 16.71 -3.55 16.84
N LEU A 542 17.80 -3.71 16.07
CA LEU A 542 18.69 -4.87 16.17
C LEU A 542 19.44 -4.96 17.50
N GLU A 543 19.60 -3.85 18.21
CA GLU A 543 20.26 -3.79 19.52
C GLU A 543 19.31 -4.08 20.68
N GLN A 544 18.01 -4.00 20.45
CA GLN A 544 16.95 -4.32 21.41
C GLN A 544 16.75 -5.84 21.53
#